data_83bed86a2c193b06856ff0d53f77d35e
#
_entry.id   83bed86a2c193b06856ff0d53f77d35e
#
_cell.length_a   1.000
_cell.length_b   1.000
_cell.length_c   1.000
_cell.angle_alpha   90.00
_cell.angle_beta   90.00
_cell.angle_gamma   90.00
#
_symmetry.space_group_name_H-M   'P 1'
#
loop_
_entity.id
_entity.type
_entity.pdbx_description
1 polymer ?
#
loop_
_entity_poly.entity_id
_entity_poly.type
_entity_poly.pdbx_seq_one_letter_code
_entity_poly.pdbx_strand_id
1 'polypeptide(L)'
;SKSGGIKFPRMVDTLPQFPNKVLISINRRPSVAYKYRDVYMLDLDTNETTLVAAEPALEGEMFGSWILDNNAVPRGFSSSHDFKEDGKPNSPRDGLYDYYYSYNANDGSFKKMWSCENREACFHPTTFDFDNRHLFGVGQAINVDGSVHEYTDTNALWLFDTKTEKFVEKVFHDKDFDFSNPEWGSNSGSVMIDTINKKLLGLTYYTTKQEYIYFDQNYANIRQGIEAAFPDETVRISANDAMTKFIISTTSDKHIRTTYLYDPKVGIQLIDKYAPWLEEYEFGDMEPFSFNARDGLKLHGYITLPPNYKKGTKIPFILHPHGGPHAADRFGFNREVQLYATRGYGVVQVNFRGSVGYGLDHMNAAKK
;
A
#
# COMPACT_ATOMS: atom_id res chain seq x y z
N SER A 1 -2.40 43.03 -10.52
CA SER A 1 -3.35 42.00 -10.15
C SER A 1 -2.62 40.67 -10.03
N LYS A 2 -2.35 40.23 -8.80
CA LYS A 2 -1.83 38.88 -8.54
C LYS A 2 -3.01 37.92 -8.68
N SER A 3 -3.08 37.15 -9.75
CA SER A 3 -3.94 36.00 -9.88
C SER A 3 -3.45 34.96 -8.87
N GLY A 4 -3.99 34.99 -7.67
CA GLY A 4 -3.80 33.94 -6.69
C GLY A 4 -4.49 32.69 -7.20
N GLY A 5 -3.76 31.76 -7.81
CA GLY A 5 -4.28 30.45 -8.15
C GLY A 5 -4.76 29.75 -6.89
N ILE A 6 -5.87 29.02 -6.98
CA ILE A 6 -6.44 28.27 -5.87
C ILE A 6 -5.40 27.22 -5.45
N LYS A 7 -4.90 27.35 -4.23
CA LYS A 7 -4.00 26.36 -3.63
C LYS A 7 -4.87 25.28 -2.98
N PHE A 8 -4.77 24.04 -3.44
CA PHE A 8 -5.44 22.92 -2.82
C PHE A 8 -4.47 22.24 -1.83
N PRO A 9 -4.62 22.45 -0.52
CA PRO A 9 -3.83 21.72 0.45
C PRO A 9 -4.23 20.24 0.43
N ARG A 10 -3.25 19.37 0.61
CA ARG A 10 -3.47 17.93 0.84
C ARG A 10 -2.99 17.59 2.24
N MET A 11 -3.75 16.81 2.97
CA MET A 11 -3.30 16.26 4.23
C MET A 11 -2.15 15.29 3.97
N VAL A 12 -1.08 15.45 4.73
CA VAL A 12 0.12 14.59 4.69
C VAL A 12 0.08 13.63 5.88
N ASP A 13 -0.19 14.17 7.08
CA ASP A 13 -0.27 13.40 8.31
C ASP A 13 -1.20 14.08 9.31
N THR A 14 -1.91 13.30 10.11
CA THR A 14 -2.81 13.78 11.15
C THR A 14 -2.09 14.09 12.46
N LEU A 15 -0.84 13.68 12.59
CA LEU A 15 0.02 13.88 13.76
C LEU A 15 -0.69 13.54 15.09
N PRO A 16 -1.00 12.27 15.38
CA PRO A 16 -1.71 11.88 16.61
C PRO A 16 -1.03 12.37 17.90
N GLN A 17 0.29 12.56 17.87
CA GLN A 17 1.07 13.10 18.98
C GLN A 17 0.91 14.62 19.20
N PHE A 18 0.27 15.33 18.27
CA PHE A 18 -0.01 16.77 18.33
C PHE A 18 -1.50 17.04 18.07
N PRO A 19 -2.39 16.91 19.07
CA PRO A 19 -3.85 16.84 18.87
C PRO A 19 -4.48 17.99 18.05
N ASN A 20 -3.85 19.19 18.11
CA ASN A 20 -4.37 20.38 17.45
C ASN A 20 -3.56 20.74 16.18
N LYS A 21 -2.76 19.82 15.66
CA LYS A 21 -1.91 20.09 14.50
C LYS A 21 -2.01 18.99 13.47
N VAL A 22 -1.91 19.39 12.20
CA VAL A 22 -1.82 18.45 11.09
C VAL A 22 -0.74 18.89 10.12
N LEU A 23 -0.13 17.95 9.41
CA LEU A 23 0.74 18.26 8.29
C LEU A 23 -0.07 18.34 7.00
N ILE A 24 0.14 19.42 6.28
CA ILE A 24 -0.45 19.65 4.97
C ILE A 24 0.64 19.93 3.94
N SER A 25 0.46 19.47 2.73
CA SER A 25 1.29 19.91 1.60
C SER A 25 0.56 20.96 0.78
N ILE A 26 1.28 22.00 0.35
CA ILE A 26 0.74 23.08 -0.47
C ILE A 26 1.61 23.22 -1.71
N ASN A 27 0.98 23.15 -2.89
CA ASN A 27 1.66 23.37 -4.16
C ASN A 27 1.93 24.88 -4.35
N ARG A 28 3.20 25.27 -4.53
CA ARG A 28 3.59 26.68 -4.75
C ARG A 28 3.22 27.21 -6.14
N ARG A 29 3.10 26.35 -7.15
CA ARG A 29 2.86 26.74 -8.55
C ARG A 29 1.67 26.00 -9.14
N PRO A 30 0.46 26.55 -9.09
CA PRO A 30 -0.76 25.89 -9.58
C PRO A 30 -0.76 25.58 -11.08
N SER A 31 0.08 26.27 -11.87
CA SER A 31 0.15 26.10 -13.33
C SER A 31 0.96 24.90 -13.78
N VAL A 32 1.72 24.29 -12.87
CA VAL A 32 2.52 23.09 -13.16
C VAL A 32 1.99 22.00 -12.24
N ALA A 33 1.05 21.20 -12.72
CA ALA A 33 0.48 20.11 -11.98
C ALA A 33 1.62 19.22 -11.43
N TYR A 34 1.66 19.08 -10.09
CA TYR A 34 2.51 18.15 -9.33
C TYR A 34 3.96 18.55 -9.01
N LYS A 35 4.44 19.76 -9.28
CA LYS A 35 5.89 20.05 -9.22
C LYS A 35 6.44 20.67 -7.92
N TYR A 36 5.70 21.08 -6.92
CA TYR A 36 6.28 21.66 -5.68
C TYR A 36 5.38 21.37 -4.48
N ARG A 37 5.86 20.59 -3.55
CA ARG A 37 5.09 20.17 -2.37
C ARG A 37 5.80 20.57 -1.08
N ASP A 38 5.73 21.86 -0.76
CA ASP A 38 6.13 22.28 0.58
C ASP A 38 5.22 21.66 1.63
N VAL A 39 5.80 21.26 2.74
CA VAL A 39 5.08 20.75 3.89
C VAL A 39 4.98 21.83 4.95
N TYR A 40 3.77 22.03 5.41
CA TYR A 40 3.44 22.97 6.48
C TYR A 40 2.77 22.24 7.64
N MET A 41 3.06 22.70 8.83
CA MET A 41 2.26 22.40 10.01
C MET A 41 1.11 23.40 10.09
N LEU A 42 -0.12 22.92 10.06
CA LEU A 42 -1.32 23.72 10.28
C LEU A 42 -1.77 23.53 11.72
N ASP A 43 -1.87 24.62 12.44
CA ASP A 43 -2.49 24.67 13.75
C ASP A 43 -4.01 24.83 13.59
N LEU A 44 -4.77 23.86 14.11
CA LEU A 44 -6.22 23.80 13.94
C LEU A 44 -6.99 24.81 14.80
N ASP A 45 -6.39 25.31 15.87
CA ASP A 45 -7.01 26.29 16.76
C ASP A 45 -6.84 27.71 16.21
N THR A 46 -5.65 28.02 15.70
CA THR A 46 -5.32 29.37 15.22
C THR A 46 -5.47 29.54 13.71
N ASN A 47 -5.56 28.45 12.96
CA ASN A 47 -5.47 28.39 11.47
C ASN A 47 -4.14 28.95 10.91
N GLU A 48 -3.11 29.03 11.74
CA GLU A 48 -1.78 29.44 11.31
C GLU A 48 -1.02 28.25 10.66
N THR A 49 -0.20 28.58 9.68
CA THR A 49 0.67 27.60 9.02
C THR A 49 2.12 27.94 9.22
N THR A 50 2.92 26.96 9.64
CA THR A 50 4.38 27.08 9.75
C THR A 50 5.02 26.17 8.72
N LEU A 51 5.97 26.68 7.94
CA LEU A 51 6.73 25.88 6.98
C LEU A 51 7.60 24.86 7.76
N VAL A 52 7.41 23.58 7.46
CA VAL A 52 8.21 22.48 8.01
C VAL A 52 9.35 22.11 7.07
N ALA A 53 9.05 21.98 5.78
CA ALA A 53 10.05 21.72 4.76
C ALA A 53 9.64 22.33 3.43
N ALA A 54 10.63 22.94 2.77
CA ALA A 54 10.51 23.37 1.39
C ALA A 54 10.99 22.23 0.48
N GLU A 55 10.26 21.98 -0.61
CA GLU A 55 10.70 21.03 -1.62
C GLU A 55 12.10 21.42 -2.14
N PRO A 56 13.05 20.46 -2.18
CA PRO A 56 14.37 20.72 -2.72
C PRO A 56 14.32 21.04 -4.21
N ALA A 57 15.23 21.91 -4.67
CA ALA A 57 15.43 22.16 -6.08
C ALA A 57 16.18 20.98 -6.70
N LEU A 58 15.51 20.21 -7.55
CA LEU A 58 16.08 19.06 -8.24
C LEU A 58 16.22 19.41 -9.73
N GLU A 59 17.44 19.23 -10.28
CA GLU A 59 17.68 19.40 -11.72
C GLU A 59 17.34 18.10 -12.46
N GLY A 60 16.36 18.16 -13.40
CA GLY A 60 15.96 17.01 -14.21
C GLY A 60 15.15 15.94 -13.49
N GLU A 61 14.77 16.20 -12.25
CA GLU A 61 13.98 15.28 -11.43
C GLU A 61 12.69 15.91 -10.96
N MET A 62 11.66 15.11 -10.79
CA MET A 62 10.40 15.47 -10.16
C MET A 62 10.37 14.97 -8.73
N PHE A 63 10.03 15.83 -7.81
CA PHE A 63 9.81 15.44 -6.42
C PHE A 63 8.64 14.46 -6.30
N GLY A 64 8.85 13.36 -5.59
CA GLY A 64 7.85 12.33 -5.33
C GLY A 64 7.10 12.57 -4.02
N SER A 65 7.70 12.18 -2.91
CA SER A 65 7.09 12.28 -1.58
C SER A 65 8.14 12.46 -0.49
N TRP A 66 7.74 13.08 0.61
CA TRP A 66 8.53 13.16 1.83
C TRP A 66 8.50 11.84 2.60
N ILE A 67 9.61 11.49 3.24
CA ILE A 67 9.73 10.46 4.27
C ILE A 67 9.89 11.19 5.60
N LEU A 68 8.87 11.13 6.44
CA LEU A 68 8.81 11.82 7.72
C LEU A 68 9.16 10.87 8.84
N ASP A 69 9.81 11.38 9.89
CA ASP A 69 9.96 10.65 11.13
C ASP A 69 8.73 10.81 12.05
N ASN A 70 8.70 10.09 13.17
CA ASN A 70 7.58 10.13 14.12
C ASN A 70 7.42 11.47 14.85
N ASN A 71 8.33 12.43 14.66
CA ASN A 71 8.21 13.79 15.14
C ASN A 71 7.78 14.77 14.05
N ALA A 72 7.33 14.26 12.90
CA ALA A 72 6.98 15.05 11.72
C ALA A 72 8.17 15.80 11.10
N VAL A 73 9.39 15.37 11.39
CA VAL A 73 10.60 15.94 10.77
C VAL A 73 10.86 15.26 9.44
N PRO A 74 10.97 16.01 8.33
CA PRO A 74 11.35 15.46 7.05
C PRO A 74 12.79 14.92 7.08
N ARG A 75 12.93 13.61 6.98
CA ARG A 75 14.21 12.91 7.02
C ARG A 75 14.71 12.48 5.67
N GLY A 76 13.84 12.41 4.69
CA GLY A 76 14.17 12.02 3.36
C GLY A 76 13.04 12.32 2.38
N PHE A 77 13.30 12.05 1.13
CA PHE A 77 12.29 12.15 0.07
C PHE A 77 12.63 11.18 -1.08
N SER A 78 11.63 10.92 -1.90
CA SER A 78 11.80 10.26 -3.19
C SER A 78 11.70 11.28 -4.33
N SER A 79 12.38 11.00 -5.44
CA SER A 79 12.23 11.72 -6.71
C SER A 79 12.06 10.73 -7.86
N SER A 80 11.64 11.23 -9.01
CA SER A 80 11.63 10.48 -10.26
C SER A 80 12.23 11.32 -11.37
N HIS A 81 12.92 10.68 -12.30
CA HIS A 81 13.55 11.38 -13.42
C HIS A 81 12.53 11.68 -14.52
N ASP A 82 12.54 12.91 -15.03
CA ASP A 82 11.66 13.35 -16.13
C ASP A 82 12.07 12.73 -17.47
N PHE A 83 13.37 12.40 -17.65
CA PHE A 83 13.95 11.94 -18.90
C PHE A 83 14.93 10.78 -18.68
N LYS A 84 14.97 9.87 -19.65
CA LYS A 84 16.01 8.85 -19.75
C LYS A 84 17.34 9.50 -20.15
N GLU A 85 18.46 8.81 -19.92
CA GLU A 85 19.80 9.27 -20.34
C GLU A 85 19.88 9.58 -21.85
N ASP A 86 19.02 8.94 -22.68
CA ASP A 86 18.92 9.20 -24.13
C ASP A 86 18.10 10.46 -24.48
N GLY A 87 17.66 11.23 -23.48
CA GLY A 87 16.87 12.46 -23.65
C GLY A 87 15.40 12.22 -24.00
N LYS A 88 14.93 10.99 -23.99
CA LYS A 88 13.49 10.71 -24.19
C LYS A 88 12.72 10.88 -22.89
N PRO A 89 11.47 11.37 -22.95
CA PRO A 89 10.66 11.49 -21.74
C PRO A 89 10.48 10.12 -21.07
N ASN A 90 10.69 10.08 -19.76
CA ASN A 90 10.38 8.90 -18.98
C ASN A 90 8.87 8.68 -19.00
N SER A 91 8.46 7.49 -19.38
CA SER A 91 7.13 7.04 -19.05
C SER A 91 7.06 6.84 -17.53
N PRO A 92 5.94 7.14 -16.87
CA PRO A 92 5.73 6.72 -15.48
C PRO A 92 5.91 5.21 -15.25
N ARG A 93 6.02 4.45 -16.33
CA ARG A 93 6.21 2.98 -16.35
C ARG A 93 7.66 2.54 -16.52
N ASP A 94 8.56 3.45 -16.85
CA ASP A 94 9.98 3.18 -17.09
C ASP A 94 10.87 4.04 -16.16
N GLY A 95 10.31 4.57 -15.05
CA GLY A 95 10.94 5.59 -14.24
C GLY A 95 12.14 5.07 -13.45
N LEU A 96 13.16 5.89 -13.42
CA LEU A 96 14.21 5.82 -12.43
C LEU A 96 13.74 6.61 -11.20
N TYR A 97 13.78 6.00 -10.03
CA TYR A 97 13.45 6.62 -8.76
C TYR A 97 14.68 6.74 -7.90
N ASP A 98 14.89 7.91 -7.33
CA ASP A 98 15.95 8.16 -6.36
C ASP A 98 15.36 8.39 -4.98
N TYR A 99 16.04 7.88 -3.96
CA TYR A 99 15.73 8.11 -2.56
C TYR A 99 16.83 8.89 -1.90
N TYR A 100 16.47 9.99 -1.27
CA TYR A 100 17.36 10.88 -0.56
C TYR A 100 17.07 10.84 0.92
N TYR A 101 18.11 10.93 1.72
CA TYR A 101 18.01 11.01 3.17
C TYR A 101 18.77 12.24 3.69
N SER A 102 18.16 12.94 4.65
CA SER A 102 18.82 14.07 5.33
C SER A 102 19.83 13.52 6.33
N TYR A 103 21.08 13.70 6.03
CA TYR A 103 22.18 13.26 6.91
C TYR A 103 22.41 14.21 8.06
N ASN A 104 22.04 15.48 7.92
CA ASN A 104 22.32 16.53 8.89
C ASN A 104 21.16 17.48 9.02
N ALA A 105 20.47 17.39 10.15
CA ALA A 105 19.33 18.28 10.46
C ALA A 105 19.74 19.77 10.57
N ASN A 106 21.06 20.07 10.62
CA ASN A 106 21.55 21.43 10.86
C ASN A 106 21.78 22.22 9.57
N ASP A 107 22.01 21.56 8.41
CA ASP A 107 22.30 22.23 7.14
C ASP A 107 21.25 22.00 6.05
N GLY A 108 20.27 21.13 6.31
CA GLY A 108 19.21 20.80 5.36
C GLY A 108 19.67 20.04 4.12
N SER A 109 20.89 19.51 4.11
CA SER A 109 21.42 18.75 2.99
C SER A 109 20.86 17.33 2.98
N PHE A 110 20.65 16.80 1.77
CA PHE A 110 20.18 15.44 1.53
C PHE A 110 21.23 14.68 0.72
N LYS A 111 21.49 13.45 1.14
CA LYS A 111 22.38 12.51 0.45
C LYS A 111 21.51 11.52 -0.33
N LYS A 112 21.83 11.29 -1.61
CA LYS A 112 21.24 10.20 -2.37
C LYS A 112 21.68 8.86 -1.76
N MET A 113 20.70 8.02 -1.45
CA MET A 113 20.92 6.71 -0.84
C MET A 113 20.72 5.58 -1.85
N TRP A 114 19.60 5.59 -2.56
CA TRP A 114 19.27 4.55 -3.52
C TRP A 114 18.80 5.15 -4.84
N SER A 115 19.16 4.47 -5.92
CA SER A 115 18.64 4.68 -7.27
C SER A 115 17.97 3.39 -7.70
N CYS A 116 16.70 3.46 -8.08
CA CYS A 116 15.87 2.31 -8.38
C CYS A 116 15.28 2.43 -9.78
N GLU A 117 15.59 1.49 -10.65
CA GLU A 117 14.88 1.36 -11.92
C GLU A 117 13.62 0.51 -11.75
N ASN A 118 12.55 0.85 -12.46
CA ASN A 118 11.35 0.04 -12.46
C ASN A 118 11.66 -1.38 -12.89
N ARG A 119 11.13 -2.35 -12.17
CA ARG A 119 11.26 -3.79 -12.42
C ARG A 119 12.66 -4.35 -12.16
N GLU A 120 13.46 -3.65 -11.44
CA GLU A 120 14.75 -4.11 -10.95
C GLU A 120 14.71 -4.29 -9.44
N ALA A 121 15.71 -5.04 -8.95
CA ALA A 121 15.88 -5.22 -7.52
C ALA A 121 16.19 -3.88 -6.85
N CYS A 122 15.36 -3.44 -5.92
CA CYS A 122 15.54 -2.20 -5.19
C CYS A 122 14.97 -2.23 -3.78
N PHE A 123 15.49 -1.35 -2.93
CA PHE A 123 14.94 -1.07 -1.60
C PHE A 123 14.15 0.25 -1.63
N HIS A 124 12.90 0.19 -1.26
CA HIS A 124 11.99 1.33 -1.20
C HIS A 124 11.68 1.69 0.26
N PRO A 125 12.28 2.75 0.80
CA PRO A 125 11.99 3.23 2.15
C PRO A 125 10.51 3.61 2.32
N THR A 126 9.92 3.28 3.46
CA THR A 126 8.49 3.54 3.72
C THR A 126 8.24 4.39 4.97
N THR A 127 8.65 3.95 6.14
CA THR A 127 8.36 4.63 7.40
C THR A 127 9.45 4.38 8.44
N PHE A 128 9.63 5.31 9.37
CA PHE A 128 10.55 5.15 10.49
C PHE A 128 9.96 4.28 11.60
N ASP A 129 10.84 3.53 12.28
CA ASP A 129 10.55 2.99 13.59
C ASP A 129 10.51 4.13 14.62
N PHE A 130 9.96 3.87 15.80
CA PHE A 130 9.74 4.87 16.85
C PHE A 130 11.02 5.49 17.42
N ASP A 131 12.18 4.91 17.16
CA ASP A 131 13.47 5.48 17.54
C ASP A 131 13.96 6.58 16.57
N ASN A 132 13.24 6.80 15.46
CA ASN A 132 13.60 7.76 14.40
C ASN A 132 14.99 7.54 13.79
N ARG A 133 15.50 6.33 13.91
CA ARG A 133 16.79 5.90 13.38
C ARG A 133 16.65 4.74 12.41
N HIS A 134 15.87 3.75 12.81
CA HIS A 134 15.61 2.60 11.97
C HIS A 134 14.47 2.91 10.98
N LEU A 135 14.66 2.49 9.74
CA LEU A 135 13.76 2.76 8.63
C LEU A 135 13.24 1.45 8.07
N PHE A 136 11.94 1.27 8.10
CA PHE A 136 11.28 0.19 7.38
C PHE A 136 11.29 0.49 5.88
N GLY A 137 11.51 -0.54 5.09
CA GLY A 137 11.39 -0.44 3.65
C GLY A 137 11.09 -1.78 3.01
N VAL A 138 10.65 -1.73 1.78
CA VAL A 138 10.15 -2.89 1.03
C VAL A 138 11.01 -3.12 -0.20
N GLY A 139 11.17 -4.38 -0.57
CA GLY A 139 11.89 -4.78 -1.78
C GLY A 139 13.07 -5.68 -1.49
N GLN A 140 14.16 -5.43 -2.19
CA GLN A 140 15.41 -6.18 -2.07
C GLN A 140 16.38 -5.44 -1.14
N ALA A 141 17.18 -6.18 -0.38
CA ALA A 141 18.20 -5.58 0.45
C ALA A 141 19.41 -5.18 -0.43
N ILE A 142 19.34 -3.99 -1.02
CA ILE A 142 20.40 -3.37 -1.80
C ILE A 142 21.06 -2.29 -0.96
N ASN A 143 22.36 -2.42 -0.71
CA ASN A 143 23.13 -1.44 0.04
C ASN A 143 23.21 -0.08 -0.70
N VAL A 144 23.57 0.98 0.03
CA VAL A 144 23.69 2.34 -0.50
C VAL A 144 24.73 2.45 -1.62
N ASP A 145 25.75 1.59 -1.62
CA ASP A 145 26.76 1.49 -2.68
C ASP A 145 26.31 0.67 -3.90
N GLY A 146 25.07 0.22 -3.91
CA GLY A 146 24.49 -0.60 -4.97
C GLY A 146 24.82 -2.09 -4.88
N SER A 147 25.64 -2.52 -3.91
CA SER A 147 25.89 -3.96 -3.71
C SER A 147 24.68 -4.67 -3.11
N VAL A 148 24.48 -5.93 -3.50
CA VAL A 148 23.38 -6.74 -2.99
C VAL A 148 23.74 -7.29 -1.60
N HIS A 149 22.95 -6.93 -0.57
CA HIS A 149 23.05 -7.54 0.75
C HIS A 149 22.36 -8.92 0.77
N GLU A 150 21.11 -8.94 0.31
CA GLU A 150 20.36 -10.18 0.14
C GLU A 150 19.31 -9.99 -0.97
N TYR A 151 19.24 -10.97 -1.88
CA TYR A 151 18.23 -11.02 -2.93
C TYR A 151 17.12 -12.01 -2.55
N THR A 152 15.89 -11.56 -2.70
CA THR A 152 14.69 -12.39 -2.63
C THR A 152 13.86 -12.11 -3.89
N ASP A 153 13.31 -13.13 -4.57
CA ASP A 153 12.48 -12.87 -5.75
C ASP A 153 11.25 -12.03 -5.39
N THR A 154 10.57 -12.42 -4.30
CA THR A 154 9.45 -11.63 -3.75
C THR A 154 9.97 -10.49 -2.86
N ASN A 155 9.26 -9.37 -2.89
CA ASN A 155 9.58 -8.22 -2.06
C ASN A 155 9.41 -8.52 -0.58
N ALA A 156 10.48 -8.36 0.19
CA ALA A 156 10.50 -8.51 1.65
C ALA A 156 10.32 -7.17 2.37
N LEU A 157 9.98 -7.21 3.65
CA LEU A 157 10.04 -6.06 4.56
C LEU A 157 11.35 -6.11 5.33
N TRP A 158 12.11 -5.03 5.25
CA TRP A 158 13.42 -4.89 5.88
C TRP A 158 13.45 -3.76 6.89
N LEU A 159 14.35 -3.87 7.85
CA LEU A 159 14.73 -2.79 8.75
C LEU A 159 16.16 -2.34 8.43
N PHE A 160 16.33 -1.05 8.18
CA PHE A 160 17.59 -0.42 7.81
C PHE A 160 18.00 0.62 8.86
N ASP A 161 19.23 0.57 9.32
CA ASP A 161 19.80 1.57 10.25
C ASP A 161 20.40 2.73 9.46
N THR A 162 19.76 3.88 9.52
CA THR A 162 20.18 5.08 8.80
C THR A 162 21.49 5.68 9.30
N LYS A 163 21.92 5.35 10.53
CA LYS A 163 23.17 5.83 11.10
C LYS A 163 24.38 5.01 10.63
N THR A 164 24.23 3.69 10.58
CA THR A 164 25.32 2.79 10.14
C THR A 164 25.24 2.47 8.66
N GLU A 165 24.18 2.89 7.98
CA GLU A 165 23.85 2.61 6.57
C GLU A 165 23.88 1.10 6.27
N LYS A 166 23.27 0.30 7.17
CA LYS A 166 23.24 -1.17 7.04
C LYS A 166 21.86 -1.73 7.28
N PHE A 167 21.53 -2.82 6.60
CA PHE A 167 20.38 -3.64 6.93
C PHE A 167 20.60 -4.34 8.27
N VAL A 168 19.60 -4.30 9.12
CA VAL A 168 19.63 -4.85 10.48
C VAL A 168 18.90 -6.18 10.52
N GLU A 169 17.72 -6.24 9.88
CA GLU A 169 16.82 -7.37 9.99
C GLU A 169 15.93 -7.50 8.75
N LYS A 170 15.70 -8.75 8.33
CA LYS A 170 14.60 -9.10 7.44
C LYS A 170 13.37 -9.38 8.29
N VAL A 171 12.52 -8.35 8.45
CA VAL A 171 11.37 -8.38 9.35
C VAL A 171 10.32 -9.37 8.90
N PHE A 172 10.12 -9.44 7.57
CA PHE A 172 9.16 -10.37 6.97
C PHE A 172 9.53 -10.71 5.53
N HIS A 173 9.28 -11.95 5.16
CA HIS A 173 9.37 -12.43 3.79
C HIS A 173 8.45 -13.64 3.58
N ASP A 174 7.68 -13.60 2.51
CA ASP A 174 6.95 -14.74 1.98
C ASP A 174 7.59 -15.16 0.64
N LYS A 175 7.85 -16.46 0.47
CA LYS A 175 8.56 -16.95 -0.74
C LYS A 175 7.72 -16.94 -2.02
N ASP A 176 6.40 -16.89 -1.90
CA ASP A 176 5.45 -16.98 -3.03
C ASP A 176 4.73 -15.66 -3.31
N PHE A 177 4.74 -14.71 -2.34
CA PHE A 177 3.98 -13.46 -2.43
C PHE A 177 4.81 -12.26 -1.96
N ASP A 178 4.70 -11.16 -2.68
CA ASP A 178 5.30 -9.89 -2.27
C ASP A 178 4.65 -9.37 -0.99
N PHE A 179 5.46 -8.91 -0.03
CA PHE A 179 4.93 -8.15 1.10
C PHE A 179 4.17 -6.91 0.61
N SER A 180 4.78 -6.17 -0.28
CA SER A 180 4.16 -5.02 -0.96
C SER A 180 4.86 -4.79 -2.29
N ASN A 181 4.17 -4.15 -3.23
CA ASN A 181 4.79 -3.68 -4.46
C ASN A 181 4.67 -2.15 -4.50
N PRO A 182 5.71 -1.42 -4.08
CA PRO A 182 5.68 0.04 -3.99
C PRO A 182 5.56 0.74 -5.34
N GLU A 183 6.04 0.14 -6.42
CA GLU A 183 6.03 0.73 -7.75
C GLU A 183 4.63 0.75 -8.38
N TRP A 184 3.84 -0.29 -8.13
CA TRP A 184 2.55 -0.49 -8.80
C TRP A 184 1.34 -0.37 -7.87
N GLY A 185 1.57 -0.19 -6.56
CA GLY A 185 0.53 0.11 -5.56
C GLY A 185 -0.57 -0.95 -5.38
N SER A 186 -0.48 -2.07 -6.10
CA SER A 186 -1.55 -3.05 -6.20
C SER A 186 -1.47 -4.19 -5.17
N ASN A 187 -0.33 -4.40 -4.53
CA ASN A 187 -0.15 -5.32 -3.40
C ASN A 187 0.41 -4.52 -2.22
N SER A 188 -0.48 -3.93 -1.44
CA SER A 188 -0.07 -3.05 -0.36
C SER A 188 -0.05 -3.81 0.96
N GLY A 189 1.07 -4.46 1.25
CA GLY A 189 1.41 -4.79 2.62
C GLY A 189 1.66 -3.51 3.40
N SER A 190 1.38 -3.53 4.66
CA SER A 190 1.64 -2.41 5.56
C SER A 190 2.04 -2.88 6.94
N VAL A 191 2.84 -2.05 7.59
CA VAL A 191 3.17 -2.19 9.00
C VAL A 191 2.03 -1.58 9.80
N MET A 192 1.50 -2.31 10.76
CA MET A 192 0.46 -1.85 11.68
C MET A 192 1.15 -1.31 12.94
N ILE A 193 0.95 -0.03 13.22
CA ILE A 193 1.59 0.67 14.34
C ILE A 193 0.57 1.36 15.23
N ASP A 194 0.86 1.40 16.53
CA ASP A 194 0.22 2.25 17.52
C ASP A 194 1.15 3.42 17.77
N THR A 195 0.86 4.56 17.17
CA THR A 195 1.72 5.76 17.23
C THR A 195 1.74 6.36 18.62
N ILE A 196 0.64 6.26 19.39
CA ILE A 196 0.54 6.83 20.73
C ILE A 196 1.36 6.04 21.74
N ASN A 197 1.20 4.72 21.74
CA ASN A 197 1.93 3.84 22.65
C ASN A 197 3.29 3.40 22.11
N LYS A 198 3.66 3.85 20.91
CA LYS A 198 4.91 3.53 20.22
C LYS A 198 5.14 2.03 20.11
N LYS A 199 4.17 1.31 19.56
CA LYS A 199 4.21 -0.14 19.42
C LYS A 199 4.05 -0.58 17.98
N LEU A 200 4.84 -1.55 17.60
CA LEU A 200 4.62 -2.33 16.39
C LEU A 200 3.57 -3.40 16.70
N LEU A 201 2.39 -3.29 16.09
CA LEU A 201 1.25 -4.19 16.34
C LEU A 201 1.34 -5.45 15.47
N GLY A 202 1.85 -5.31 14.26
CA GLY A 202 1.96 -6.41 13.30
C GLY A 202 2.12 -5.93 11.87
N LEU A 203 1.82 -6.83 10.95
CA LEU A 203 1.83 -6.59 9.51
C LEU A 203 0.52 -7.05 8.89
N THR A 204 0.19 -6.47 7.74
CA THR A 204 -0.78 -7.03 6.81
C THR A 204 -0.17 -7.13 5.42
N TYR A 205 -0.45 -8.20 4.68
CA TYR A 205 -0.03 -8.39 3.30
C TYR A 205 -1.06 -9.21 2.52
N TYR A 206 -0.84 -9.44 1.24
CA TYR A 206 -1.82 -10.08 0.39
C TYR A 206 -1.23 -11.36 -0.23
N THR A 207 -1.89 -12.48 0.04
CA THR A 207 -1.67 -13.76 -0.64
C THR A 207 -2.79 -13.98 -1.68
N THR A 208 -3.59 -15.02 -1.53
CA THR A 208 -4.88 -15.17 -2.23
C THR A 208 -6.00 -14.38 -1.55
N LYS A 209 -5.82 -14.05 -0.27
CA LYS A 209 -6.64 -13.16 0.53
C LYS A 209 -5.73 -12.23 1.34
N GLN A 210 -6.30 -11.27 2.05
CA GLN A 210 -5.54 -10.42 2.96
C GLN A 210 -5.16 -11.21 4.21
N GLU A 211 -3.87 -11.21 4.53
CA GLU A 211 -3.28 -11.90 5.68
C GLU A 211 -2.81 -10.89 6.73
N TYR A 212 -2.75 -11.35 7.98
CA TYR A 212 -2.31 -10.56 9.12
C TYR A 212 -1.35 -11.35 9.98
N ILE A 213 -0.25 -10.71 10.36
CA ILE A 213 0.74 -11.24 11.31
C ILE A 213 0.79 -10.29 12.48
N TYR A 214 0.65 -10.79 13.70
CA TYR A 214 0.59 -9.99 14.91
C TYR A 214 1.87 -10.12 15.72
N PHE A 215 2.40 -8.98 16.14
CA PHE A 215 3.54 -8.89 17.05
C PHE A 215 3.08 -8.53 18.47
N ASP A 216 1.98 -7.79 18.61
CA ASP A 216 1.36 -7.48 19.90
C ASP A 216 0.19 -8.45 20.18
N GLN A 217 0.32 -9.24 21.28
CA GLN A 217 -0.69 -10.26 21.61
C GLN A 217 -2.04 -9.65 22.03
N ASN A 218 -2.04 -8.46 22.66
CA ASN A 218 -3.29 -7.81 23.06
C ASN A 218 -4.06 -7.35 21.82
N TYR A 219 -3.37 -6.77 20.85
CA TYR A 219 -3.98 -6.41 19.58
C TYR A 219 -4.48 -7.63 18.82
N ALA A 220 -3.71 -8.72 18.79
CA ALA A 220 -4.15 -9.99 18.20
C ALA A 220 -5.45 -10.50 18.81
N ASN A 221 -5.55 -10.49 20.15
CA ASN A 221 -6.76 -10.95 20.85
C ASN A 221 -7.98 -10.07 20.54
N ILE A 222 -7.82 -8.75 20.51
CA ILE A 222 -8.89 -7.81 20.14
C ILE A 222 -9.35 -8.10 18.73
N ARG A 223 -8.43 -8.23 17.81
CA ARG A 223 -8.72 -8.44 16.41
C ARG A 223 -9.42 -9.78 16.17
N GLN A 224 -8.91 -10.86 16.73
CA GLN A 224 -9.53 -12.19 16.65
C GLN A 224 -10.96 -12.19 17.22
N GLY A 225 -11.17 -11.47 18.33
CA GLY A 225 -12.52 -11.30 18.90
C GLY A 225 -13.48 -10.57 17.97
N ILE A 226 -13.00 -9.55 17.27
CA ILE A 226 -13.80 -8.83 16.26
C ILE A 226 -14.05 -9.71 15.04
N GLU A 227 -13.03 -10.37 14.51
CA GLU A 227 -13.12 -11.23 13.32
C GLU A 227 -14.09 -12.41 13.53
N ALA A 228 -14.16 -12.95 14.75
CA ALA A 228 -15.10 -14.02 15.08
C ALA A 228 -16.57 -13.61 14.94
N ALA A 229 -16.90 -12.32 14.96
CA ALA A 229 -18.24 -11.80 14.70
C ALA A 229 -18.58 -11.70 13.21
N PHE A 230 -17.59 -11.85 12.32
CA PHE A 230 -17.74 -11.70 10.88
C PHE A 230 -17.05 -12.86 10.12
N PRO A 231 -17.57 -14.08 10.31
CA PRO A 231 -17.03 -15.24 9.60
C PRO A 231 -17.15 -15.03 8.08
N ASP A 232 -16.17 -15.48 7.33
CA ASP A 232 -16.11 -15.42 5.87
C ASP A 232 -15.95 -14.00 5.28
N GLU A 233 -15.74 -12.98 6.12
CA GLU A 233 -15.52 -11.62 5.68
C GLU A 233 -14.06 -11.17 5.85
N THR A 234 -13.63 -10.29 4.98
CA THR A 234 -12.39 -9.54 5.18
C THR A 234 -12.66 -8.37 6.10
N VAL A 235 -12.05 -8.39 7.28
CA VAL A 235 -12.26 -7.39 8.34
C VAL A 235 -11.10 -6.41 8.36
N ARG A 236 -11.38 -5.12 8.16
CA ARG A 236 -10.44 -4.02 8.35
C ARG A 236 -10.82 -3.24 9.60
N ILE A 237 -9.84 -2.92 10.42
CA ILE A 237 -10.03 -2.27 11.70
C ILE A 237 -9.20 -1.00 11.76
N SER A 238 -9.82 0.10 12.18
CA SER A 238 -9.17 1.34 12.56
C SER A 238 -9.56 1.67 13.99
N ALA A 239 -8.57 1.88 14.84
CA ALA A 239 -8.78 2.18 16.26
C ALA A 239 -8.71 3.70 16.53
N ASN A 240 -9.34 4.13 17.62
CA ASN A 240 -9.01 5.43 18.21
C ASN A 240 -7.65 5.37 18.94
N ASP A 241 -7.07 6.51 19.27
CA ASP A 241 -5.76 6.62 19.88
C ASP A 241 -5.61 5.83 21.20
N ALA A 242 -6.67 5.71 21.96
CA ALA A 242 -6.70 4.93 23.19
C ALA A 242 -6.88 3.42 22.99
N MET A 243 -7.01 2.94 21.74
CA MET A 243 -7.27 1.54 21.41
C MET A 243 -8.51 0.95 22.11
N THR A 244 -9.52 1.79 22.34
CA THR A 244 -10.74 1.42 23.08
C THR A 244 -12.01 1.40 22.24
N LYS A 245 -11.98 2.03 21.07
CA LYS A 245 -13.07 2.04 20.11
C LYS A 245 -12.54 1.77 18.72
N PHE A 246 -13.31 1.06 17.92
CA PHE A 246 -12.85 0.61 16.61
C PHE A 246 -13.91 0.84 15.55
N ILE A 247 -13.50 1.42 14.46
CA ILE A 247 -14.27 1.39 13.22
C ILE A 247 -13.91 0.09 12.50
N ILE A 248 -14.90 -0.70 12.22
CA ILE A 248 -14.77 -1.97 11.52
C ILE A 248 -15.39 -1.81 10.14
N SER A 249 -14.65 -2.16 9.10
CA SER A 249 -15.16 -2.27 7.75
C SER A 249 -15.04 -3.70 7.28
N THR A 250 -16.15 -4.30 6.91
CA THR A 250 -16.19 -5.66 6.39
C THR A 250 -16.50 -5.66 4.90
N THR A 251 -15.87 -6.59 4.18
CA THR A 251 -16.09 -6.83 2.75
C THR A 251 -15.99 -8.33 2.48
N SER A 252 -16.66 -8.79 1.42
CA SER A 252 -16.47 -10.16 0.92
C SER A 252 -16.52 -10.17 -0.61
N ASP A 253 -16.49 -11.35 -1.22
CA ASP A 253 -16.82 -11.56 -2.61
C ASP A 253 -18.29 -11.30 -2.95
N LYS A 254 -19.17 -11.29 -1.96
CA LYS A 254 -20.63 -11.12 -2.10
C LYS A 254 -21.15 -9.77 -1.66
N HIS A 255 -20.39 -8.98 -0.92
CA HIS A 255 -20.79 -7.63 -0.55
C HIS A 255 -19.65 -6.63 -0.59
N ILE A 256 -19.97 -5.36 -0.87
CA ILE A 256 -18.96 -4.35 -1.15
C ILE A 256 -18.31 -3.84 0.13
N ARG A 257 -19.10 -3.33 1.05
CA ARG A 257 -18.64 -2.80 2.34
C ARG A 257 -19.79 -2.58 3.29
N THR A 258 -19.60 -3.00 4.54
CA THR A 258 -20.41 -2.58 5.68
C THR A 258 -19.49 -1.99 6.74
N THR A 259 -19.90 -0.93 7.40
CA THR A 259 -19.13 -0.21 8.41
C THR A 259 -19.83 -0.28 9.75
N TYR A 260 -19.07 -0.61 10.80
CA TYR A 260 -19.56 -0.72 12.17
C TYR A 260 -18.66 0.09 13.12
N LEU A 261 -19.24 0.51 14.24
CA LEU A 261 -18.52 0.96 15.43
C LEU A 261 -18.51 -0.18 16.44
N TYR A 262 -17.35 -0.53 16.93
CA TYR A 262 -17.21 -1.40 18.10
C TYR A 262 -16.77 -0.57 19.31
N ASP A 263 -17.57 -0.59 20.35
CA ASP A 263 -17.25 -0.09 21.68
C ASP A 263 -17.41 -1.27 22.65
N PRO A 264 -16.38 -1.70 23.40
CA PRO A 264 -16.47 -2.82 24.34
C PRO A 264 -17.59 -2.70 25.38
N LYS A 265 -18.08 -1.48 25.67
CA LYS A 265 -19.17 -1.23 26.61
C LYS A 265 -20.55 -1.43 26.00
N VAL A 266 -20.66 -1.27 24.69
CA VAL A 266 -21.95 -1.27 23.97
C VAL A 266 -22.06 -2.45 22.99
N GLY A 267 -20.92 -2.94 22.49
CA GLY A 267 -20.85 -3.95 21.45
C GLY A 267 -20.69 -3.36 20.05
N ILE A 268 -20.98 -4.19 19.05
CA ILE A 268 -20.87 -3.83 17.63
C ILE A 268 -22.18 -3.17 17.18
N GLN A 269 -22.06 -1.97 16.62
CA GLN A 269 -23.18 -1.17 16.12
C GLN A 269 -22.99 -0.89 14.63
N LEU A 270 -24.00 -1.15 13.82
CA LEU A 270 -24.00 -0.79 12.40
C LEU A 270 -23.99 0.73 12.23
N ILE A 271 -23.05 1.25 11.42
CA ILE A 271 -23.02 2.66 11.02
C ILE A 271 -23.59 2.83 9.62
N ASP A 272 -23.08 2.06 8.64
CA ASP A 272 -23.41 2.25 7.23
C ASP A 272 -23.25 0.96 6.43
N LYS A 273 -24.09 0.81 5.40
CA LYS A 273 -23.96 -0.20 4.34
C LYS A 273 -23.82 0.54 3.01
N TYR A 274 -22.72 0.32 2.34
CA TYR A 274 -22.41 1.04 1.09
C TYR A 274 -23.44 0.84 -0.02
N ALA A 275 -24.01 -0.37 -0.13
CA ALA A 275 -24.96 -0.71 -1.19
C ALA A 275 -26.07 -1.63 -0.66
N PRO A 276 -26.95 -1.15 0.25
CA PRO A 276 -27.96 -1.99 0.91
C PRO A 276 -28.96 -2.61 -0.06
N TRP A 277 -29.19 -1.98 -1.22
CA TRP A 277 -30.08 -2.51 -2.27
C TRP A 277 -29.55 -3.78 -2.96
N LEU A 278 -28.27 -4.12 -2.78
CA LEU A 278 -27.68 -5.35 -3.32
C LEU A 278 -27.99 -6.58 -2.44
N GLU A 279 -28.46 -6.40 -1.21
CA GLU A 279 -28.80 -7.51 -0.30
C GLU A 279 -29.99 -8.36 -0.78
N GLU A 280 -30.78 -7.84 -1.73
CA GLU A 280 -31.87 -8.58 -2.35
C GLU A 280 -31.41 -9.63 -3.39
N TYR A 281 -30.12 -9.59 -3.73
CA TYR A 281 -29.54 -10.46 -4.77
C TYR A 281 -28.63 -11.52 -4.17
N GLU A 282 -28.70 -12.71 -4.72
CA GLU A 282 -27.72 -13.77 -4.46
C GLU A 282 -26.53 -13.62 -5.40
N PHE A 283 -25.33 -13.61 -4.84
CA PHE A 283 -24.07 -13.46 -5.57
C PHE A 283 -23.29 -14.77 -5.62
N GLY A 284 -22.43 -14.91 -6.64
CA GLY A 284 -21.59 -16.05 -6.84
C GLY A 284 -20.41 -16.12 -5.87
N ASP A 285 -20.05 -17.35 -5.49
CA ASP A 285 -18.88 -17.61 -4.65
C ASP A 285 -17.59 -17.48 -5.44
N MET A 286 -16.61 -16.74 -4.90
CA MET A 286 -15.28 -16.57 -5.46
C MET A 286 -14.27 -17.46 -4.74
N GLU A 287 -13.59 -18.31 -5.50
CA GLU A 287 -12.57 -19.21 -4.98
C GLU A 287 -11.20 -18.95 -5.62
N PRO A 288 -10.11 -18.92 -4.84
CA PRO A 288 -8.77 -18.84 -5.40
C PRO A 288 -8.36 -20.19 -6.01
N PHE A 289 -7.55 -20.14 -7.06
CA PHE A 289 -6.92 -21.32 -7.64
C PHE A 289 -5.51 -21.01 -8.12
N SER A 290 -4.72 -22.05 -8.35
CA SER A 290 -3.42 -21.93 -9.01
C SER A 290 -3.18 -23.09 -9.97
N PHE A 291 -2.36 -22.86 -10.97
CA PHE A 291 -1.94 -23.87 -11.93
C PHE A 291 -0.58 -23.53 -12.52
N ASN A 292 0.07 -24.48 -13.14
CA ASN A 292 1.32 -24.25 -13.84
C ASN A 292 1.05 -24.02 -15.34
N ALA A 293 1.60 -22.92 -15.89
CA ALA A 293 1.65 -22.69 -17.30
C ALA A 293 2.49 -23.78 -18.02
N ARG A 294 2.44 -23.79 -19.36
CA ARG A 294 3.15 -24.84 -20.16
C ARG A 294 4.68 -24.84 -19.94
N ASP A 295 5.25 -23.74 -19.56
CA ASP A 295 6.67 -23.56 -19.24
C ASP A 295 7.01 -23.74 -17.75
N GLY A 296 6.03 -24.16 -16.94
CA GLY A 296 6.20 -24.42 -15.53
C GLY A 296 5.95 -23.23 -14.61
N LEU A 297 5.76 -22.01 -15.13
CA LEU A 297 5.47 -20.84 -14.31
C LEU A 297 4.16 -21.03 -13.55
N LYS A 298 4.20 -20.92 -12.21
CA LYS A 298 3.00 -20.97 -11.38
C LYS A 298 2.18 -19.72 -11.53
N LEU A 299 0.92 -19.86 -11.91
CA LEU A 299 -0.04 -18.77 -12.07
C LEU A 299 -1.14 -18.91 -11.02
N HIS A 300 -1.65 -17.78 -10.56
CA HIS A 300 -2.73 -17.67 -9.59
C HIS A 300 -3.94 -17.02 -10.24
N GLY A 301 -5.11 -17.23 -9.66
CA GLY A 301 -6.33 -16.61 -10.14
C GLY A 301 -7.51 -16.87 -9.23
N TYR A 302 -8.65 -16.43 -9.68
CA TYR A 302 -9.92 -16.62 -9.00
C TYR A 302 -10.97 -17.11 -9.98
N ILE A 303 -11.84 -17.98 -9.47
CA ILE A 303 -13.02 -18.44 -10.18
C ILE A 303 -14.24 -18.01 -9.38
N THR A 304 -15.17 -17.33 -10.06
CA THR A 304 -16.48 -16.99 -9.48
C THR A 304 -17.53 -17.83 -10.17
N LEU A 305 -18.23 -18.64 -9.37
CA LEU A 305 -19.30 -19.51 -9.86
C LEU A 305 -20.68 -18.88 -9.65
N PRO A 306 -21.67 -19.19 -10.48
CA PRO A 306 -23.03 -18.68 -10.29
C PRO A 306 -23.59 -19.01 -8.90
N PRO A 307 -24.45 -18.16 -8.32
CA PRO A 307 -25.17 -18.51 -7.11
C PRO A 307 -25.92 -19.84 -7.35
N ASN A 308 -25.93 -20.69 -6.33
CA ASN A 308 -26.56 -22.02 -6.37
C ASN A 308 -25.96 -23.01 -7.39
N TYR A 309 -24.72 -22.79 -7.87
CA TYR A 309 -24.03 -23.73 -8.76
C TYR A 309 -23.89 -25.10 -8.10
N LYS A 310 -24.28 -26.14 -8.85
CA LYS A 310 -24.08 -27.53 -8.42
C LYS A 310 -22.89 -28.14 -9.14
N LYS A 311 -21.91 -28.62 -8.39
CA LYS A 311 -20.71 -29.24 -8.94
C LYS A 311 -21.05 -30.30 -9.99
N GLY A 312 -20.40 -30.21 -11.14
CA GLY A 312 -20.66 -31.09 -12.29
C GLY A 312 -21.72 -30.57 -13.29
N THR A 313 -22.42 -29.49 -12.98
CA THR A 313 -23.30 -28.84 -13.96
C THR A 313 -22.45 -28.14 -15.03
N LYS A 314 -22.77 -28.35 -16.31
CA LYS A 314 -22.12 -27.66 -17.40
C LYS A 314 -22.65 -26.24 -17.50
N ILE A 315 -21.78 -25.28 -17.37
CA ILE A 315 -22.08 -23.85 -17.54
C ILE A 315 -21.09 -23.19 -18.50
N PRO A 316 -21.46 -22.13 -19.19
CA PRO A 316 -20.51 -21.34 -19.95
C PRO A 316 -19.55 -20.58 -19.03
N PHE A 317 -18.32 -20.37 -19.51
CA PHE A 317 -17.30 -19.61 -18.77
C PHE A 317 -16.87 -18.36 -19.53
N ILE A 318 -16.58 -17.31 -18.79
CA ILE A 318 -15.96 -16.08 -19.28
C ILE A 318 -14.54 -16.02 -18.71
N LEU A 319 -13.54 -15.87 -19.56
CA LEU A 319 -12.20 -15.51 -19.14
C LEU A 319 -12.13 -13.98 -19.07
N HIS A 320 -11.87 -13.46 -17.88
CA HIS A 320 -11.88 -12.04 -17.56
C HIS A 320 -10.51 -11.60 -17.03
N PRO A 321 -9.50 -11.36 -17.90
CA PRO A 321 -8.19 -10.93 -17.48
C PRO A 321 -8.22 -9.45 -17.08
N HIS A 322 -7.48 -9.09 -16.03
CA HIS A 322 -7.26 -7.69 -15.66
C HIS A 322 -6.44 -6.93 -16.72
N GLY A 323 -6.56 -5.61 -16.72
CA GLY A 323 -5.69 -4.73 -17.50
C GLY A 323 -4.28 -4.61 -16.90
N GLY A 324 -3.39 -3.93 -17.63
CA GLY A 324 -2.03 -3.70 -17.12
C GLY A 324 -0.95 -3.85 -18.18
N PRO A 325 -0.02 -4.82 -18.10
CA PRO A 325 -0.06 -6.10 -17.37
C PRO A 325 0.27 -6.03 -15.87
N HIS A 326 0.97 -4.99 -15.40
CA HIS A 326 1.43 -4.87 -14.02
C HIS A 326 0.29 -4.44 -13.08
N ALA A 327 -0.65 -5.32 -12.89
CA ALA A 327 -1.78 -5.26 -11.96
C ALA A 327 -2.05 -6.67 -11.42
N ALA A 328 -3.03 -6.84 -10.56
CA ALA A 328 -3.51 -8.15 -10.12
C ALA A 328 -4.98 -8.08 -9.74
N ASP A 329 -5.73 -9.11 -10.12
CA ASP A 329 -7.02 -9.38 -9.52
C ASP A 329 -6.86 -9.87 -8.08
N ARG A 330 -7.83 -9.56 -7.24
CA ARG A 330 -7.85 -9.90 -5.82
C ARG A 330 -9.18 -10.47 -5.42
N PHE A 331 -9.15 -11.22 -4.31
CA PHE A 331 -10.38 -11.69 -3.67
C PHE A 331 -11.23 -10.49 -3.21
N GLY A 332 -12.51 -10.51 -3.54
CA GLY A 332 -13.47 -9.50 -3.12
C GLY A 332 -14.59 -9.26 -4.13
N PHE A 333 -15.48 -8.34 -3.80
CA PHE A 333 -16.64 -8.00 -4.64
C PHE A 333 -16.20 -7.27 -5.90
N ASN A 334 -16.39 -7.90 -7.05
CA ASN A 334 -16.22 -7.29 -8.35
C ASN A 334 -17.59 -7.21 -9.06
N ARG A 335 -18.04 -5.98 -9.34
CA ARG A 335 -19.37 -5.72 -9.90
C ARG A 335 -19.58 -6.40 -11.25
N GLU A 336 -18.57 -6.37 -12.10
CA GLU A 336 -18.65 -6.94 -13.46
C GLU A 336 -18.63 -8.48 -13.39
N VAL A 337 -17.77 -9.05 -12.56
CA VAL A 337 -17.70 -10.49 -12.33
C VAL A 337 -19.03 -11.01 -11.76
N GLN A 338 -19.59 -10.33 -10.76
CA GLN A 338 -20.88 -10.70 -10.19
C GLN A 338 -22.06 -10.51 -11.18
N LEU A 339 -21.96 -9.49 -12.06
CA LEU A 339 -22.94 -9.31 -13.13
C LEU A 339 -23.01 -10.53 -14.05
N TYR A 340 -21.88 -11.14 -14.40
CA TYR A 340 -21.84 -12.34 -15.22
C TYR A 340 -22.25 -13.58 -14.41
N ALA A 341 -21.75 -13.72 -13.19
CA ALA A 341 -22.04 -14.88 -12.35
C ALA A 341 -23.55 -15.01 -12.07
N THR A 342 -24.23 -13.91 -11.73
CA THR A 342 -25.68 -13.90 -11.51
C THR A 342 -26.52 -14.22 -12.76
N ARG A 343 -25.89 -14.23 -13.95
CA ARG A 343 -26.53 -14.63 -15.23
C ARG A 343 -26.17 -16.05 -15.67
N GLY A 344 -25.55 -16.83 -14.76
CA GLY A 344 -25.27 -18.24 -14.98
C GLY A 344 -23.92 -18.54 -15.63
N TYR A 345 -23.02 -17.57 -15.72
CA TYR A 345 -21.65 -17.77 -16.21
C TYR A 345 -20.69 -18.05 -15.06
N GLY A 346 -19.79 -19.02 -15.23
CA GLY A 346 -18.57 -19.06 -14.44
C GLY A 346 -17.60 -17.98 -14.93
N VAL A 347 -16.93 -17.26 -14.06
CA VAL A 347 -15.96 -16.21 -14.43
C VAL A 347 -14.60 -16.60 -13.92
N VAL A 348 -13.60 -16.62 -14.81
CA VAL A 348 -12.20 -16.95 -14.48
C VAL A 348 -11.33 -15.70 -14.63
N GLN A 349 -10.73 -15.27 -13.54
CA GLN A 349 -9.77 -14.18 -13.48
C GLN A 349 -8.38 -14.79 -13.25
N VAL A 350 -7.44 -14.55 -14.14
CA VAL A 350 -6.08 -15.11 -14.05
C VAL A 350 -5.08 -13.97 -13.85
N ASN A 351 -4.31 -14.05 -12.78
CA ASN A 351 -3.11 -13.24 -12.61
C ASN A 351 -2.00 -13.88 -13.46
N PHE A 352 -1.95 -13.44 -14.72
CA PHE A 352 -1.05 -13.97 -15.74
C PHE A 352 0.36 -13.41 -15.56
N ARG A 353 1.34 -13.97 -16.29
CA ARG A 353 2.73 -13.47 -16.26
C ARG A 353 2.79 -11.97 -16.53
N GLY A 354 3.53 -11.25 -15.71
CA GLY A 354 3.55 -9.79 -15.68
C GLY A 354 2.63 -9.18 -14.62
N SER A 355 1.74 -9.98 -14.00
CA SER A 355 0.99 -9.52 -12.82
C SER A 355 1.93 -9.27 -11.64
N VAL A 356 1.56 -8.35 -10.76
CA VAL A 356 2.32 -7.97 -9.56
C VAL A 356 1.87 -8.75 -8.33
N GLY A 357 2.74 -8.84 -7.33
CA GLY A 357 2.45 -9.51 -6.06
C GLY A 357 2.99 -10.92 -5.96
N TYR A 358 3.71 -11.40 -6.97
CA TYR A 358 4.20 -12.78 -7.09
C TYR A 358 5.71 -12.85 -7.36
N GLY A 359 6.45 -11.80 -7.02
CA GLY A 359 7.88 -11.71 -7.23
C GLY A 359 8.27 -11.05 -8.55
N LEU A 360 9.55 -10.70 -8.62
CA LEU A 360 10.15 -9.98 -9.74
C LEU A 360 10.26 -10.86 -10.99
N ASP A 361 10.55 -12.16 -10.83
CA ASP A 361 10.62 -13.11 -11.94
C ASP A 361 9.25 -13.27 -12.62
N HIS A 362 8.18 -13.38 -11.83
CA HIS A 362 6.82 -13.44 -12.36
C HIS A 362 6.45 -12.16 -13.11
N MET A 363 6.78 -11.00 -12.55
CA MET A 363 6.51 -9.69 -13.16
C MET A 363 7.30 -9.53 -14.47
N ASN A 364 8.56 -9.93 -14.50
CA ASN A 364 9.43 -9.84 -15.66
C ASN A 364 9.17 -10.93 -16.73
N ALA A 365 8.48 -12.02 -16.39
CA ALA A 365 8.13 -13.08 -17.34
C ALA A 365 7.25 -12.61 -18.52
N ALA A 366 6.67 -11.41 -18.46
CA ALA A 366 5.98 -10.78 -19.59
C ALA A 366 6.91 -10.08 -20.59
N LYS A 367 8.18 -9.83 -20.22
CA LYS A 367 9.18 -9.29 -21.15
C LYS A 367 9.61 -10.42 -22.10
N LYS A 368 9.53 -10.19 -23.41
CA LYS A 368 10.07 -11.06 -24.46
C LYS A 368 11.36 -10.48 -24.98
#